data_149b0f81d857234656ec7c01d7347659
#
_entry.id   149b0f81d857234656ec7c01d7347659
#
_cell.length_a   1.000
_cell.length_b   1.000
_cell.length_c   1.000
_cell.angle_alpha   90.00
_cell.angle_beta   90.00
_cell.angle_gamma   90.00
#
_symmetry.space_group_name_H-M   'P 1'
#
loop_
_entity.id
_entity.type
_entity.pdbx_description
1 polymer ?
#
loop_
_entity_poly.entity_id
_entity_poly.type
_entity_poly.pdbx_seq_one_letter_code
_entity_poly.pdbx_strand_id
1 'polypeptide(L)'
;LNKMIEDSKENSPYAKNNLRQDKLLWIAREYKKQGIYYIEIADSHLCEKGMKSISLLEDVHGIMPQIEKETGVKIRFLAAIRRIPLTIIKDAKTSSNYLRENLNVLKAVSKSPYVVGSDFIGEEINDISELKPAIEEIVQYACNEDNGYTIRIHAGENDSLKDNVRKSIECVKQSLKPGQKMPRIRIGHGL
;
A
#
# COMPACT_ATOMS: atom_id res chain seq x y z
N LEU A 1 15.44 -3.24 -6.81
CA LEU A 1 14.95 -4.59 -6.45
C LEU A 1 15.07 -5.55 -7.63
N ASN A 2 14.54 -5.23 -8.83
CA ASN A 2 14.62 -6.10 -10.02
C ASN A 2 16.06 -6.48 -10.39
N LYS A 3 17.00 -5.53 -10.30
CA LYS A 3 18.41 -5.79 -10.57
C LYS A 3 19.05 -6.75 -9.55
N MET A 4 18.71 -6.60 -8.25
CA MET A 4 19.17 -7.54 -7.21
C MET A 4 18.61 -8.95 -7.43
N ILE A 5 17.39 -9.05 -7.95
CA ILE A 5 16.75 -10.32 -8.28
C ILE A 5 17.41 -10.94 -9.52
N GLU A 6 17.76 -10.15 -10.51
CA GLU A 6 18.45 -10.64 -11.72
C GLU A 6 19.86 -11.13 -11.42
N ASP A 7 20.60 -10.40 -10.59
CA ASP A 7 21.96 -10.76 -10.18
C ASP A 7 22.02 -12.01 -9.29
N SER A 8 20.91 -12.41 -8.68
CA SER A 8 20.79 -13.57 -7.79
C SER A 8 19.97 -14.73 -8.37
N LYS A 9 19.74 -14.76 -9.68
CA LYS A 9 18.85 -15.73 -10.36
C LYS A 9 19.11 -17.18 -10.03
N GLU A 10 20.37 -17.61 -9.91
CA GLU A 10 20.71 -19.02 -9.66
C GLU A 10 20.31 -19.51 -8.26
N ASN A 11 20.27 -18.60 -7.27
CA ASN A 11 19.95 -18.89 -5.86
C ASN A 11 18.69 -18.21 -5.36
N SER A 12 18.01 -17.47 -6.22
CA SER A 12 16.80 -16.72 -5.86
C SER A 12 15.56 -17.62 -5.93
N PRO A 13 14.61 -17.46 -4.98
CA PRO A 13 13.29 -18.08 -5.08
C PRO A 13 12.57 -17.79 -6.39
N TYR A 14 12.89 -16.69 -7.06
CA TYR A 14 12.31 -16.31 -8.36
C TYR A 14 12.73 -17.25 -9.51
N ALA A 15 13.87 -17.90 -9.41
CA ALA A 15 14.34 -18.84 -10.44
C ALA A 15 13.56 -20.17 -10.47
N LYS A 16 12.80 -20.47 -9.41
CA LYS A 16 12.19 -21.78 -9.18
C LYS A 16 10.66 -21.74 -9.02
N ASN A 17 9.90 -20.91 -9.66
CA ASN A 17 8.43 -20.81 -9.47
C ASN A 17 7.98 -20.89 -8.01
N ASN A 18 8.73 -20.29 -7.11
CA ASN A 18 8.58 -20.48 -5.69
C ASN A 18 7.35 -19.80 -5.13
N LEU A 19 6.86 -20.36 -4.03
CA LEU A 19 5.78 -19.82 -3.24
C LEU A 19 6.11 -18.39 -2.79
N ARG A 20 5.09 -17.56 -2.63
CA ARG A 20 5.23 -16.18 -2.14
C ARG A 20 5.94 -16.12 -0.80
N GLN A 21 5.74 -17.12 0.06
CA GLN A 21 6.39 -17.23 1.36
C GLN A 21 7.93 -17.29 1.23
N ASP A 22 8.46 -18.11 0.31
CA ASP A 22 9.90 -18.20 0.08
C ASP A 22 10.49 -16.88 -0.40
N LYS A 23 9.75 -16.15 -1.25
CA LYS A 23 10.16 -14.82 -1.73
C LYS A 23 10.23 -13.81 -0.59
N LEU A 24 9.26 -13.81 0.31
CA LEU A 24 9.24 -12.91 1.46
C LEU A 24 10.38 -13.21 2.43
N LEU A 25 10.66 -14.48 2.68
CA LEU A 25 11.78 -14.89 3.53
C LEU A 25 13.13 -14.52 2.89
N TRP A 26 13.27 -14.72 1.60
CA TRP A 26 14.48 -14.31 0.87
C TRP A 26 14.68 -12.79 0.93
N ILE A 27 13.65 -12.00 0.66
CA ILE A 27 13.67 -10.53 0.76
C ILE A 27 14.11 -10.10 2.17
N ALA A 28 13.55 -10.70 3.22
CA ALA A 28 13.91 -10.37 4.59
C ALA A 28 15.39 -10.63 4.90
N ARG A 29 15.93 -11.76 4.41
CA ARG A 29 17.35 -12.09 4.56
C ARG A 29 18.25 -11.07 3.85
N GLU A 30 17.87 -10.62 2.65
CA GLU A 30 18.64 -9.63 1.91
C GLU A 30 18.61 -8.25 2.62
N TYR A 31 17.46 -7.83 3.12
CA TYR A 31 17.36 -6.58 3.89
C TYR A 31 18.13 -6.63 5.22
N LYS A 32 18.11 -7.79 5.91
CA LYS A 32 18.95 -7.98 7.11
C LYS A 32 20.42 -7.76 6.82
N LYS A 33 20.95 -8.30 5.69
CA LYS A 33 22.34 -8.09 5.28
C LYS A 33 22.69 -6.62 5.07
N GLN A 34 21.70 -5.81 4.71
CA GLN A 34 21.83 -4.36 4.51
C GLN A 34 21.57 -3.55 5.80
N GLY A 35 21.31 -4.20 6.93
CA GLY A 35 21.01 -3.53 8.20
C GLY A 35 19.59 -2.94 8.26
N ILE A 36 18.68 -3.37 7.39
CA ILE A 36 17.30 -2.89 7.35
C ILE A 36 16.41 -3.88 8.12
N TYR A 37 15.72 -3.40 9.15
CA TYR A 37 14.90 -4.23 10.05
C TYR A 37 13.41 -3.93 10.02
N TYR A 38 12.99 -2.92 9.28
CA TYR A 38 11.57 -2.61 9.07
C TYR A 38 11.33 -2.17 7.64
N ILE A 39 10.36 -2.80 6.99
CA ILE A 39 9.96 -2.49 5.61
C ILE A 39 8.45 -2.51 5.47
N GLU A 40 7.94 -1.63 4.62
CA GLU A 40 6.54 -1.61 4.20
C GLU A 40 6.45 -1.86 2.69
N ILE A 41 5.67 -2.88 2.32
CA ILE A 41 5.44 -3.27 0.94
C ILE A 41 4.02 -2.87 0.56
N ALA A 42 3.88 -2.08 -0.50
CA ALA A 42 2.57 -1.81 -1.09
C ALA A 42 2.19 -2.94 -2.05
N ASP A 43 1.01 -3.52 -1.86
CA ASP A 43 0.50 -4.59 -2.72
C ASP A 43 -0.96 -4.35 -3.11
N SER A 44 -1.23 -4.25 -4.41
CA SER A 44 -2.58 -3.99 -4.92
C SER A 44 -3.52 -5.20 -4.80
N HIS A 45 -3.00 -6.42 -4.65
CA HIS A 45 -3.85 -7.59 -4.39
C HIS A 45 -4.63 -7.46 -3.09
N LEU A 46 -4.12 -6.67 -2.13
CA LEU A 46 -4.82 -6.35 -0.87
C LEU A 46 -6.05 -5.45 -1.05
N CYS A 47 -6.28 -4.92 -2.24
CA CYS A 47 -7.49 -4.19 -2.60
C CYS A 47 -8.34 -4.93 -3.66
N GLU A 48 -7.87 -6.07 -4.16
CA GLU A 48 -8.59 -6.85 -5.16
C GLU A 48 -9.56 -7.83 -4.52
N LYS A 49 -10.81 -7.83 -5.01
CA LYS A 49 -11.85 -8.76 -4.57
C LYS A 49 -11.50 -10.22 -4.90
N GLY A 50 -11.81 -11.13 -3.98
CA GLY A 50 -11.73 -12.57 -4.20
C GLY A 50 -10.47 -13.22 -3.66
N MET A 51 -10.05 -14.32 -4.30
CA MET A 51 -8.98 -15.20 -3.79
C MET A 51 -7.60 -14.55 -3.68
N LYS A 52 -7.32 -13.49 -4.44
CA LYS A 52 -5.98 -12.88 -4.44
C LYS A 52 -5.61 -12.25 -3.09
N SER A 53 -6.52 -11.48 -2.50
CA SER A 53 -6.29 -10.86 -1.19
C SER A 53 -6.24 -11.90 -0.07
N ILE A 54 -7.11 -12.92 -0.14
CA ILE A 54 -7.15 -14.01 0.84
C ILE A 54 -5.84 -14.80 0.79
N SER A 55 -5.45 -15.29 -0.39
CA SER A 55 -4.21 -16.06 -0.57
C SER A 55 -2.96 -15.28 -0.16
N LEU A 56 -2.92 -13.97 -0.44
CA LEU A 56 -1.80 -13.14 0.02
C LEU A 56 -1.75 -13.07 1.55
N LEU A 57 -2.89 -12.86 2.21
CA LEU A 57 -2.92 -12.80 3.68
C LEU A 57 -2.57 -14.15 4.32
N GLU A 58 -3.04 -15.26 3.77
CA GLU A 58 -2.69 -16.60 4.24
C GLU A 58 -1.17 -16.82 4.17
N ASP A 59 -0.54 -16.51 3.04
CA ASP A 59 0.91 -16.59 2.89
C ASP A 59 1.64 -15.69 3.89
N VAL A 60 1.17 -14.45 4.07
CA VAL A 60 1.76 -13.49 5.00
C VAL A 60 1.66 -14.02 6.44
N HIS A 61 0.48 -14.44 6.88
CA HIS A 61 0.30 -14.99 8.23
C HIS A 61 1.13 -16.25 8.45
N GLY A 62 1.29 -17.08 7.43
CA GLY A 62 2.08 -18.31 7.51
C GLY A 62 3.57 -18.09 7.70
N ILE A 63 4.14 -17.05 7.06
CA ILE A 63 5.59 -16.88 7.00
C ILE A 63 6.14 -15.80 7.95
N MET A 64 5.35 -14.76 8.32
CA MET A 64 5.86 -13.63 9.12
C MET A 64 6.48 -14.03 10.45
N PRO A 65 5.90 -14.97 11.24
CA PRO A 65 6.53 -15.39 12.49
C PRO A 65 7.92 -16.01 12.29
N GLN A 66 8.10 -16.77 11.21
CA GLN A 66 9.40 -17.33 10.86
C GLN A 66 10.39 -16.24 10.45
N ILE A 67 9.97 -15.31 9.59
CA ILE A 67 10.80 -14.17 9.15
C ILE A 67 11.29 -13.36 10.35
N GLU A 68 10.39 -12.96 11.23
CA GLU A 68 10.75 -12.15 12.41
C GLU A 68 11.72 -12.91 13.33
N LYS A 69 11.50 -14.23 13.54
CA LYS A 69 12.37 -15.07 14.36
C LYS A 69 13.77 -15.24 13.76
N GLU A 70 13.87 -15.52 12.45
CA GLU A 70 15.14 -15.83 11.79
C GLU A 70 15.96 -14.58 11.47
N THR A 71 15.30 -13.50 11.10
CA THR A 71 15.98 -12.32 10.56
C THR A 71 15.93 -11.11 11.48
N GLY A 72 14.94 -11.00 12.34
CA GLY A 72 14.61 -9.80 13.09
C GLY A 72 13.93 -8.71 12.24
N VAL A 73 13.73 -8.97 10.93
CA VAL A 73 13.10 -8.02 10.00
C VAL A 73 11.59 -8.07 10.16
N LYS A 74 10.98 -6.91 10.33
CA LYS A 74 9.52 -6.74 10.35
C LYS A 74 9.05 -6.27 8.99
N ILE A 75 8.35 -7.13 8.26
CA ILE A 75 7.66 -6.77 7.01
C ILE A 75 6.22 -6.42 7.35
N ARG A 76 5.76 -5.28 6.84
CA ARG A 76 4.37 -4.83 6.93
C ARG A 76 3.86 -4.49 5.54
N PHE A 77 2.55 -4.48 5.37
CA PHE A 77 1.92 -4.24 4.09
C PHE A 77 1.06 -2.98 4.12
N LEU A 78 1.03 -2.31 2.98
CA LEU A 78 0.08 -1.25 2.68
C LEU A 78 -0.87 -1.75 1.60
N ALA A 79 -2.17 -1.72 1.87
CA ALA A 79 -3.18 -2.06 0.87
C ALA A 79 -3.21 -0.98 -0.21
N ALA A 80 -2.79 -1.34 -1.42
CA ALA A 80 -2.53 -0.37 -2.46
C ALA A 80 -3.71 -0.21 -3.42
N ILE A 81 -4.28 0.99 -3.48
CA ILE A 81 -5.32 1.37 -4.44
C ILE A 81 -4.65 1.93 -5.68
N ARG A 82 -4.98 1.37 -6.84
CA ARG A 82 -4.52 1.88 -8.13
C ARG A 82 -5.29 3.14 -8.50
N ARG A 83 -4.57 4.27 -8.65
CA ARG A 83 -5.17 5.57 -8.98
C ARG A 83 -5.72 5.64 -10.42
N ILE A 84 -5.04 5.01 -11.38
CA ILE A 84 -5.41 5.10 -12.80
C ILE A 84 -6.87 4.68 -13.07
N PRO A 85 -7.39 3.53 -12.59
CA PRO A 85 -8.79 3.21 -12.80
C PRO A 85 -9.75 4.25 -12.23
N LEU A 86 -9.42 4.89 -11.11
CA LEU A 86 -10.25 5.93 -10.49
C LEU A 86 -10.31 7.21 -11.33
N THR A 87 -9.29 7.47 -12.13
CA THR A 87 -9.15 8.73 -12.88
C THR A 87 -9.56 8.62 -14.34
N ILE A 88 -9.44 7.45 -14.96
CA ILE A 88 -9.77 7.25 -16.37
C ILE A 88 -11.18 6.69 -16.62
N ILE A 89 -11.78 6.03 -15.61
CA ILE A 89 -13.14 5.52 -15.71
C ILE A 89 -14.11 6.72 -15.67
N LYS A 90 -14.60 7.12 -16.83
CA LYS A 90 -15.53 8.27 -16.98
C LYS A 90 -16.95 7.97 -16.55
N ASP A 91 -17.36 6.69 -16.56
CA ASP A 91 -18.66 6.29 -16.06
C ASP A 91 -18.69 6.31 -14.53
N ALA A 92 -19.44 7.25 -13.97
CA ALA A 92 -19.52 7.49 -12.54
C ALA A 92 -19.98 6.26 -11.73
N LYS A 93 -20.88 5.44 -12.28
CA LYS A 93 -21.37 4.23 -11.63
C LYS A 93 -20.28 3.17 -11.55
N THR A 94 -19.54 2.95 -12.62
CA THR A 94 -18.44 1.99 -12.69
C THR A 94 -17.29 2.44 -11.77
N SER A 95 -16.92 3.71 -11.80
CA SER A 95 -15.89 4.28 -10.93
C SER A 95 -16.25 4.15 -9.44
N SER A 96 -17.48 4.50 -9.07
CA SER A 96 -17.97 4.38 -7.70
C SER A 96 -18.02 2.91 -7.23
N ASN A 97 -18.40 1.98 -8.10
CA ASN A 97 -18.40 0.56 -7.77
C ASN A 97 -16.97 0.04 -7.57
N TYR A 98 -16.05 0.39 -8.46
CA TYR A 98 -14.64 0.04 -8.33
C TYR A 98 -14.05 0.54 -7.01
N LEU A 99 -14.25 1.81 -6.69
CA LEU A 99 -13.80 2.40 -5.43
C LEU A 99 -14.39 1.67 -4.22
N ARG A 100 -15.71 1.48 -4.20
CA ARG A 100 -16.39 0.81 -3.08
C ARG A 100 -15.88 -0.62 -2.87
N GLU A 101 -15.69 -1.39 -3.94
CA GLU A 101 -15.16 -2.76 -3.83
C GLU A 101 -13.74 -2.78 -3.27
N ASN A 102 -12.86 -1.91 -3.78
CA ASN A 102 -11.49 -1.79 -3.29
C ASN A 102 -11.46 -1.38 -1.80
N LEU A 103 -12.26 -0.41 -1.40
CA LEU A 103 -12.34 0.05 -0.01
C LEU A 103 -12.89 -1.03 0.93
N ASN A 104 -13.87 -1.81 0.51
CA ASN A 104 -14.39 -2.92 1.31
C ASN A 104 -13.31 -3.98 1.55
N VAL A 105 -12.56 -4.35 0.52
CA VAL A 105 -11.44 -5.30 0.66
C VAL A 105 -10.35 -4.70 1.55
N LEU A 106 -9.95 -3.45 1.32
CA LEU A 106 -8.96 -2.74 2.12
C LEU A 106 -9.34 -2.76 3.61
N LYS A 107 -10.56 -2.38 3.95
CA LYS A 107 -11.06 -2.38 5.34
C LYS A 107 -11.04 -3.78 5.95
N ALA A 108 -11.35 -4.81 5.17
CA ALA A 108 -11.31 -6.20 5.63
C ALA A 108 -9.87 -6.68 5.90
N VAL A 109 -8.94 -6.46 4.97
CA VAL A 109 -7.54 -6.89 5.11
C VAL A 109 -6.77 -6.11 6.18
N SER A 110 -7.16 -4.86 6.43
CA SER A 110 -6.55 -3.99 7.45
C SER A 110 -6.82 -4.44 8.89
N LYS A 111 -7.65 -5.46 9.10
CA LYS A 111 -7.78 -6.16 10.39
C LYS A 111 -6.60 -7.06 10.70
N SER A 112 -5.78 -7.40 9.71
CA SER A 112 -4.55 -8.15 9.90
C SER A 112 -3.48 -7.27 10.56
N PRO A 113 -2.74 -7.77 11.57
CA PRO A 113 -1.64 -7.01 12.21
C PRO A 113 -0.46 -6.76 11.26
N TYR A 114 -0.45 -7.40 10.11
CA TYR A 114 0.57 -7.20 9.09
C TYR A 114 0.21 -6.13 8.05
N VAL A 115 -1.05 -5.66 8.03
CA VAL A 115 -1.51 -4.57 7.15
C VAL A 115 -1.64 -3.29 7.98
N VAL A 116 -0.70 -2.38 7.81
CA VAL A 116 -0.55 -1.20 8.67
C VAL A 116 -0.98 0.12 8.03
N GLY A 117 -1.52 0.04 6.83
CA GLY A 117 -1.94 1.25 6.12
C GLY A 117 -2.41 0.99 4.70
N SER A 118 -2.59 2.07 3.99
CA SER A 118 -2.95 2.12 2.58
C SER A 118 -1.95 2.93 1.76
N ASP A 119 -2.00 2.75 0.45
CA ASP A 119 -1.18 3.50 -0.48
C ASP A 119 -1.99 3.82 -1.75
N PHE A 120 -1.89 5.04 -2.24
CA PHE A 120 -2.35 5.39 -3.58
C PHE A 120 -1.20 5.27 -4.55
N ILE A 121 -1.24 4.22 -5.39
CA ILE A 121 -0.17 3.86 -6.33
C ILE A 121 -0.60 4.02 -7.79
N GLY A 122 0.38 3.94 -8.67
CA GLY A 122 0.22 4.05 -10.11
C GLY A 122 0.68 5.40 -10.62
N GLU A 123 0.90 5.49 -11.90
CA GLU A 123 1.45 6.65 -12.58
C GLU A 123 0.68 7.94 -12.25
N GLU A 124 1.40 9.00 -11.96
CA GLU A 124 0.85 10.31 -11.65
C GLU A 124 0.50 11.04 -12.95
N ILE A 125 -0.75 10.89 -13.40
CA ILE A 125 -1.23 11.43 -14.68
C ILE A 125 -2.19 12.62 -14.53
N ASN A 126 -2.61 12.94 -13.30
CA ASN A 126 -3.64 13.94 -13.05
C ASN A 126 -3.55 14.58 -11.66
N ASP A 127 -4.36 15.61 -11.45
CA ASP A 127 -4.48 16.28 -10.16
C ASP A 127 -5.00 15.33 -9.08
N ILE A 128 -4.32 15.32 -7.95
CA ILE A 128 -4.67 14.46 -6.81
C ILE A 128 -6.06 14.75 -6.24
N SER A 129 -6.59 15.94 -6.44
CA SER A 129 -7.94 16.30 -5.99
C SER A 129 -9.04 15.46 -6.63
N GLU A 130 -8.77 14.86 -7.79
CA GLU A 130 -9.68 13.90 -8.42
C GLU A 130 -9.85 12.60 -7.60
N LEU A 131 -8.89 12.29 -6.74
CA LEU A 131 -8.95 11.15 -5.82
C LEU A 131 -9.59 11.51 -4.46
N LYS A 132 -10.04 12.75 -4.27
CA LYS A 132 -10.59 13.23 -2.99
C LYS A 132 -11.65 12.30 -2.40
N PRO A 133 -12.63 11.75 -3.15
CA PRO A 133 -13.62 10.84 -2.58
C PRO A 133 -12.98 9.56 -1.97
N ALA A 134 -11.94 9.03 -2.60
CA ALA A 134 -11.20 7.87 -2.09
C ALA A 134 -10.36 8.23 -0.86
N ILE A 135 -9.70 9.38 -0.89
CA ILE A 135 -8.91 9.89 0.23
C ILE A 135 -9.79 10.11 1.45
N GLU A 136 -10.97 10.73 1.27
CA GLU A 136 -11.93 10.98 2.35
C GLU A 136 -12.36 9.69 3.07
N GLU A 137 -12.75 8.66 2.32
CA GLU A 137 -13.12 7.37 2.88
C GLU A 137 -11.99 6.72 3.70
N ILE A 138 -10.75 6.79 3.21
CA ILE A 138 -9.59 6.23 3.90
C ILE A 138 -9.22 7.06 5.13
N VAL A 139 -9.30 8.38 5.04
CA VAL A 139 -9.10 9.28 6.19
C VAL A 139 -10.09 8.97 7.30
N GLN A 140 -11.38 8.82 6.96
CA GLN A 140 -12.41 8.48 7.95
C GLN A 140 -12.15 7.10 8.55
N TYR A 141 -11.71 6.12 7.76
CA TYR A 141 -11.32 4.81 8.27
C TYR A 141 -10.13 4.93 9.24
N ALA A 142 -9.06 5.61 8.84
CA ALA A 142 -7.86 5.77 9.66
C ALA A 142 -8.12 6.51 10.98
N CYS A 143 -9.01 7.52 10.96
CA CYS A 143 -9.38 8.26 12.17
C CYS A 143 -10.23 7.43 13.16
N ASN A 144 -10.98 6.45 12.66
CA ASN A 144 -11.85 5.62 13.50
C ASN A 144 -11.11 4.44 14.15
N GLU A 145 -10.03 3.97 13.53
CA GLU A 145 -9.33 2.76 14.00
C GLU A 145 -8.30 3.04 15.11
N ASP A 146 -7.88 4.26 15.33
CA ASP A 146 -6.90 4.72 16.36
C ASP A 146 -5.69 3.77 16.60
N ASN A 147 -5.31 3.01 15.56
CA ASN A 147 -4.26 1.99 15.61
C ASN A 147 -2.96 2.42 14.93
N GLY A 148 -2.82 3.71 14.61
CA GLY A 148 -1.67 4.24 13.90
C GLY A 148 -1.66 3.92 12.41
N TYR A 149 -2.85 3.69 11.82
CA TYR A 149 -2.99 3.44 10.39
C TYR A 149 -2.31 4.53 9.55
N THR A 150 -1.51 4.10 8.59
CA THR A 150 -0.74 5.00 7.72
C THR A 150 -1.43 5.18 6.38
N ILE A 151 -1.55 6.41 5.92
CA ILE A 151 -1.98 6.74 4.57
C ILE A 151 -0.76 7.19 3.77
N ARG A 152 -0.34 6.41 2.78
CA ARG A 152 0.70 6.83 1.84
C ARG A 152 0.04 7.28 0.54
N ILE A 153 0.53 8.38 -0.01
CA ILE A 153 0.05 8.94 -1.28
C ILE A 153 1.28 9.20 -2.14
N HIS A 154 1.38 8.57 -3.30
CA HIS A 154 2.39 8.91 -4.28
C HIS A 154 2.02 10.25 -4.94
N ALA A 155 2.89 11.24 -4.78
CA ALA A 155 2.69 12.59 -5.29
C ALA A 155 4.04 13.30 -5.52
N GLY A 156 4.12 14.15 -6.54
CA GLY A 156 5.37 14.80 -6.93
C GLY A 156 6.31 13.86 -7.68
N GLU A 157 5.79 12.86 -8.37
CA GLU A 157 6.56 12.00 -9.28
C GLU A 157 6.89 12.73 -10.60
N ASN A 158 6.02 13.66 -11.00
CA ASN A 158 6.11 14.42 -12.24
C ASN A 158 6.22 15.92 -11.95
N ASP A 159 7.20 16.58 -12.54
CA ASP A 159 7.43 18.03 -12.38
C ASP A 159 6.20 18.89 -12.72
N SER A 160 5.39 18.47 -13.70
CA SER A 160 4.15 19.16 -14.06
C SER A 160 3.05 19.05 -12.99
N LEU A 161 3.19 18.11 -12.06
CA LEU A 161 2.22 17.79 -11.00
C LEU A 161 2.81 17.95 -9.59
N LYS A 162 3.93 18.65 -9.43
CA LYS A 162 4.59 18.88 -8.13
C LYS A 162 3.66 19.44 -7.05
N ASP A 163 2.67 20.23 -7.44
CA ASP A 163 1.66 20.74 -6.52
C ASP A 163 0.80 19.65 -5.87
N ASN A 164 0.78 18.43 -6.43
CA ASN A 164 0.07 17.30 -5.84
C ASN A 164 0.57 16.93 -4.45
N VAL A 165 1.85 17.24 -4.12
CA VAL A 165 2.38 17.05 -2.76
C VAL A 165 1.57 17.88 -1.76
N ARG A 166 1.45 19.18 -1.99
CA ARG A 166 0.68 20.11 -1.15
C ARG A 166 -0.80 19.74 -1.16
N LYS A 167 -1.38 19.51 -2.34
CA LYS A 167 -2.80 19.14 -2.51
C LYS A 167 -3.15 17.84 -1.80
N SER A 168 -2.26 16.85 -1.75
CA SER A 168 -2.49 15.61 -1.00
C SER A 168 -2.72 15.88 0.48
N ILE A 169 -1.90 16.73 1.09
CA ILE A 169 -2.02 17.13 2.49
C ILE A 169 -3.32 17.92 2.71
N GLU A 170 -3.63 18.82 1.79
CA GLU A 170 -4.86 19.62 1.83
C GLU A 170 -6.12 18.74 1.71
N CYS A 171 -6.13 17.76 0.79
CA CYS A 171 -7.23 16.81 0.67
C CYS A 171 -7.46 16.05 1.97
N VAL A 172 -6.39 15.57 2.61
CA VAL A 172 -6.53 14.88 3.90
C VAL A 172 -7.06 15.81 4.99
N LYS A 173 -6.53 17.04 5.10
CA LYS A 173 -7.03 18.03 6.06
C LYS A 173 -8.50 18.34 5.88
N GLN A 174 -8.92 18.53 4.62
CA GLN A 174 -10.33 18.83 4.29
C GLN A 174 -11.27 17.64 4.53
N SER A 175 -10.74 16.42 4.59
CA SER A 175 -11.49 15.20 4.88
C SER A 175 -11.71 14.96 6.38
N LEU A 176 -11.07 15.73 7.25
CA LEU A 176 -11.24 15.61 8.70
C LEU A 176 -12.55 16.23 9.17
N LYS A 177 -13.24 15.51 10.06
CA LYS A 177 -14.40 16.06 10.79
C LYS A 177 -13.95 16.87 12.00
N PRO A 178 -14.79 17.76 12.52
CA PRO A 178 -14.48 18.51 13.74
C PRO A 178 -14.03 17.57 14.87
N GLY A 179 -12.91 17.90 15.50
CA GLY A 179 -12.33 17.12 16.61
C GLY A 179 -11.47 15.92 16.21
N GLN A 180 -11.44 15.52 14.93
CA GLN A 180 -10.54 14.46 14.48
C GLN A 180 -9.09 14.97 14.40
N LYS A 181 -8.15 14.11 14.78
CA LYS A 181 -6.71 14.35 14.60
C LYS A 181 -6.26 13.91 13.22
N MET A 182 -5.24 14.59 12.69
CA MET A 182 -4.60 14.23 11.44
C MET A 182 -4.03 12.80 11.53
N PRO A 183 -4.41 11.88 10.65
CA PRO A 183 -3.83 10.54 10.62
C PRO A 183 -2.37 10.62 10.17
N ARG A 184 -1.62 9.52 10.33
CA ARG A 184 -0.25 9.44 9.85
C ARG A 184 -0.24 9.43 8.33
N ILE A 185 0.39 10.44 7.72
CA ILE A 185 0.53 10.56 6.27
C ILE A 185 1.98 10.42 5.87
N ARG A 186 2.20 9.77 4.74
CA ARG A 186 3.49 9.73 4.04
C ARG A 186 3.29 10.08 2.58
N ILE A 187 4.21 10.84 2.01
CA ILE A 187 4.26 11.15 0.58
C ILE A 187 5.32 10.26 -0.07
N GLY A 188 4.92 9.54 -1.11
CA GLY A 188 5.84 8.87 -2.02
C GLY A 188 6.37 9.90 -3.03
N HIS A 189 7.64 9.81 -3.44
CA HIS A 189 8.39 10.80 -4.22
C HIS A 189 8.58 12.12 -3.47
N GLY A 190 7.65 13.06 -3.53
CA GLY A 190 7.70 14.32 -2.78
C GLY A 190 8.65 15.37 -3.37
N LEU A 191 8.83 15.38 -4.70
CA LEU A 191 9.70 16.34 -5.40
C LEU A 191 9.06 17.73 -5.54
#